data_109997c797f2edf2e0aa150b2d2a9e88
#
_entry.id   109997c797f2edf2e0aa150b2d2a9e88
#
_cell.length_a   1.000
_cell.length_b   1.000
_cell.length_c   1.000
_cell.angle_alpha   90.00
_cell.angle_beta   90.00
_cell.angle_gamma   90.00
#
_symmetry.space_group_name_H-M   'P 1'
#
loop_
_entity.id
_entity.type
_entity.pdbx_description
1 polymer ?
#
loop_
_entity_poly.entity_id
_entity_poly.type
_entity_poly.pdbx_seq_one_letter_code
_entity_poly.pdbx_strand_id
1 'polypeptide(L)'
;MNQKAIGRRQFSVGLGAAALGGFNLAQAQGEGRIVLGQSAPFTGPSAQLGIQFNLGAKLFFDRLNAQGGVGRRTVEIRTMDDGYEPDRCAENTRKLIADDVFALFGYIGTPTSLAALPIFTQAKVPFFGPFTGAEALRQPFNRLIFHVRASYYDETALIVRQLTNLGLKKIAVFYQNDAYGKAGLDGVTKALADLKLAPVATATVERNTTDVKAAVDKLVPAMPDAVVQISSYGASAAFVRAARKAGFGGTFYNVSFVGTQALADELGKDGAGVVVSQVVPSPYQPSRQITREFL
;
A
#
# COMPACT_ATOMS: atom_id res chain seq x y z
N MET A 1 -72.41 55.05 19.57
CA MET A 1 -71.91 54.33 18.38
C MET A 1 -70.66 55.03 17.88
N ASN A 2 -69.52 54.58 18.17
CA ASN A 2 -68.22 55.12 17.64
C ASN A 2 -67.29 53.98 17.25
N GLN A 3 -67.25 53.73 15.95
CA GLN A 3 -66.26 52.81 15.36
C GLN A 3 -64.91 53.57 15.24
N LYS A 4 -63.91 53.09 15.90
CA LYS A 4 -62.53 53.54 15.66
C LYS A 4 -61.90 52.68 14.56
N ALA A 5 -61.60 53.31 13.43
CA ALA A 5 -60.88 52.72 12.31
C ALA A 5 -59.39 52.47 12.72
N ILE A 6 -58.92 51.24 12.58
CA ILE A 6 -57.52 50.86 12.80
C ILE A 6 -56.72 51.28 11.56
N GLY A 7 -55.79 52.16 11.78
CA GLY A 7 -54.96 52.77 10.73
C GLY A 7 -53.98 51.80 10.09
N ARG A 8 -53.84 51.85 8.78
CA ARG A 8 -52.96 51.12 7.87
C ARG A 8 -51.47 51.12 8.21
N ARG A 9 -51.07 51.83 9.24
CA ARG A 9 -49.62 51.99 9.60
C ARG A 9 -49.09 50.96 10.62
N GLN A 10 -49.93 50.12 11.19
CA GLN A 10 -49.49 49.09 12.15
C GLN A 10 -49.28 47.71 11.56
N PHE A 11 -49.55 47.52 10.26
CA PHE A 11 -49.38 46.22 9.58
C PHE A 11 -47.97 46.05 8.94
N SER A 12 -47.15 47.11 8.87
CA SER A 12 -45.85 47.09 8.20
C SER A 12 -44.65 46.77 9.11
N VAL A 13 -44.84 46.66 10.43
CA VAL A 13 -43.73 46.41 11.37
C VAL A 13 -43.67 44.91 11.76
N GLY A 14 -44.71 44.13 11.49
CA GLY A 14 -44.75 42.70 11.86
C GLY A 14 -44.15 41.76 10.81
N LEU A 15 -43.87 42.19 9.58
CA LEU A 15 -43.31 41.33 8.51
C LEU A 15 -41.78 41.43 8.34
N GLY A 16 -41.16 42.40 8.97
CA GLY A 16 -39.70 42.62 8.87
C GLY A 16 -38.83 41.77 9.82
N ALA A 17 -39.42 41.22 10.87
CA ALA A 17 -38.69 40.43 11.89
C ALA A 17 -38.66 38.93 11.61
N ALA A 18 -39.51 38.41 10.71
CA ALA A 18 -39.50 36.98 10.37
C ALA A 18 -38.54 36.60 9.22
N ALA A 19 -38.01 37.58 8.48
CA ALA A 19 -37.09 37.34 7.35
C ALA A 19 -35.60 37.28 7.75
N LEU A 20 -35.23 37.63 8.97
CA LEU A 20 -33.83 37.59 9.44
C LEU A 20 -33.48 36.35 10.29
N GLY A 21 -34.48 35.51 10.63
CA GLY A 21 -34.27 34.26 11.39
C GLY A 21 -34.07 33.00 10.55
N GLY A 22 -34.19 33.07 9.21
CA GLY A 22 -34.19 31.89 8.34
C GLY A 22 -32.89 31.52 7.66
N PHE A 23 -31.80 32.29 7.88
CA PHE A 23 -30.55 32.05 7.14
C PHE A 23 -29.45 31.33 7.93
N ASN A 24 -29.69 30.92 9.16
CA ASN A 24 -28.65 30.27 9.98
C ASN A 24 -28.77 28.73 10.09
N LEU A 25 -29.67 28.08 9.35
CA LEU A 25 -29.80 26.62 9.41
C LEU A 25 -29.09 25.87 8.27
N ALA A 26 -28.48 26.59 7.32
CA ALA A 26 -27.78 25.97 6.19
C ALA A 26 -26.24 25.90 6.39
N GLN A 27 -25.69 26.42 7.49
CA GLN A 27 -24.25 26.43 7.72
C GLN A 27 -23.71 25.35 8.67
N ALA A 28 -24.57 24.48 9.21
CA ALA A 28 -24.15 23.42 10.14
C ALA A 28 -23.82 22.07 9.47
N GLN A 29 -23.77 22.00 8.14
CA GLN A 29 -23.44 20.77 7.39
C GLN A 29 -22.09 20.85 6.70
N GLY A 30 -21.01 21.12 7.42
CA GLY A 30 -19.70 21.20 6.78
C GLY A 30 -18.49 21.05 7.70
N GLU A 31 -18.67 21.06 8.99
CA GLU A 31 -17.57 20.90 9.96
C GLU A 31 -17.44 19.45 10.44
N GLY A 32 -17.06 18.55 9.55
CA GLY A 32 -16.77 17.15 9.88
C GLY A 32 -15.38 16.76 9.41
N ARG A 33 -14.81 15.73 10.02
CA ARG A 33 -13.60 15.07 9.55
C ARG A 33 -13.94 13.77 8.86
N ILE A 34 -13.18 13.43 7.81
CA ILE A 34 -13.16 12.08 7.22
C ILE A 34 -11.93 11.40 7.82
N VAL A 35 -12.14 10.47 8.72
CA VAL A 35 -11.04 9.75 9.38
C VAL A 35 -10.77 8.45 8.63
N LEU A 36 -9.55 8.31 8.11
CA LEU A 36 -9.04 7.08 7.50
C LEU A 36 -8.19 6.33 8.53
N GLY A 37 -8.46 5.04 8.73
CA GLY A 37 -7.68 4.20 9.64
C GLY A 37 -6.54 3.50 8.92
N GLN A 38 -5.32 3.63 9.41
CA GLN A 38 -4.15 2.96 8.86
C GLN A 38 -3.45 2.11 9.91
N SER A 39 -3.32 0.80 9.64
CA SER A 39 -2.38 -0.09 10.32
C SER A 39 -1.22 -0.39 9.39
N ALA A 40 -0.01 -0.06 9.82
CA ALA A 40 1.20 -0.20 9.01
C ALA A 40 2.43 -0.34 9.92
N PRO A 41 3.57 -0.87 9.42
CA PRO A 41 4.80 -0.88 10.19
C PRO A 41 5.39 0.54 10.26
N PHE A 42 5.40 1.12 11.45
CA PHE A 42 6.11 2.37 11.76
C PHE A 42 7.36 2.09 12.60
N THR A 43 7.50 0.87 13.09
CA THR A 43 8.68 0.37 13.80
C THR A 43 9.14 -0.97 13.22
N GLY A 44 10.34 -1.42 13.60
CA GLY A 44 10.91 -2.72 13.18
C GLY A 44 11.55 -2.72 11.79
N PRO A 45 11.97 -3.90 11.30
CA PRO A 45 12.76 -4.04 10.07
C PRO A 45 12.07 -3.59 8.78
N SER A 46 10.74 -3.50 8.78
CA SER A 46 9.94 -3.07 7.62
C SER A 46 9.38 -1.65 7.75
N ALA A 47 9.84 -0.87 8.74
CA ALA A 47 9.28 0.44 9.09
C ALA A 47 9.26 1.45 7.94
N GLN A 48 10.28 1.45 7.06
CA GLN A 48 10.35 2.41 5.96
C GLN A 48 9.17 2.27 4.98
N LEU A 49 8.59 1.07 4.83
CA LEU A 49 7.42 0.88 3.97
C LEU A 49 6.20 1.66 4.50
N GLY A 50 5.93 1.58 5.80
CA GLY A 50 4.83 2.32 6.43
C GLY A 50 5.09 3.81 6.49
N ILE A 51 6.30 4.22 6.91
CA ILE A 51 6.70 5.62 7.05
C ILE A 51 6.58 6.36 5.70
N GLN A 52 7.19 5.83 4.64
CA GLN A 52 7.20 6.48 3.33
C GLN A 52 5.81 6.49 2.68
N PHE A 53 5.04 5.40 2.83
CA PHE A 53 3.66 5.38 2.34
C PHE A 53 2.78 6.42 3.05
N ASN A 54 2.87 6.49 4.38
CA ASN A 54 2.12 7.48 5.17
C ASN A 54 2.53 8.91 4.82
N LEU A 55 3.83 9.16 4.66
CA LEU A 55 4.35 10.48 4.29
C LEU A 55 3.77 10.95 2.95
N GLY A 56 3.77 10.10 1.93
CA GLY A 56 3.19 10.43 0.62
C GLY A 56 1.69 10.71 0.70
N ALA A 57 0.95 9.91 1.48
CA ALA A 57 -0.48 10.10 1.70
C ALA A 57 -0.76 11.42 2.44
N LYS A 58 0.01 11.74 3.48
CA LYS A 58 -0.12 13.01 4.22
C LYS A 58 0.15 14.22 3.34
N LEU A 59 1.19 14.21 2.52
CA LEU A 59 1.48 15.28 1.57
C LEU A 59 0.26 15.61 0.70
N PHE A 60 -0.39 14.59 0.16
CA PHE A 60 -1.60 14.77 -0.65
C PHE A 60 -2.78 15.31 0.18
N PHE A 61 -3.06 14.72 1.34
CA PHE A 61 -4.21 15.12 2.16
C PHE A 61 -4.00 16.49 2.82
N ASP A 62 -2.79 16.85 3.22
CA ASP A 62 -2.49 18.17 3.76
C ASP A 62 -2.75 19.26 2.70
N ARG A 63 -2.32 19.03 1.46
CA ARG A 63 -2.64 19.91 0.32
C ARG A 63 -4.14 19.97 0.04
N LEU A 64 -4.83 18.83 0.01
CA LEU A 64 -6.27 18.75 -0.18
C LEU A 64 -7.03 19.51 0.91
N ASN A 65 -6.63 19.35 2.15
CA ASN A 65 -7.21 20.04 3.30
C ASN A 65 -7.01 21.56 3.23
N ALA A 66 -5.82 22.02 2.81
CA ALA A 66 -5.54 23.44 2.59
C ALA A 66 -6.42 24.05 1.48
N GLN A 67 -6.92 23.23 0.54
CA GLN A 67 -7.86 23.63 -0.51
C GLN A 67 -9.33 23.52 -0.10
N GLY A 68 -9.62 23.23 1.18
CA GLY A 68 -10.99 23.13 1.71
C GLY A 68 -11.50 21.69 1.87
N GLY A 69 -10.66 20.67 1.67
CA GLY A 69 -10.98 19.27 1.90
C GLY A 69 -12.00 18.68 0.91
N VAL A 70 -12.71 17.65 1.34
CA VAL A 70 -13.75 16.98 0.57
C VAL A 70 -15.12 17.40 1.09
N GLY A 71 -15.85 18.17 0.32
CA GLY A 71 -17.17 18.69 0.74
C GLY A 71 -17.08 19.51 2.04
N ARG A 72 -16.04 20.32 2.19
CA ARG A 72 -15.70 21.12 3.39
C ARG A 72 -15.32 20.28 4.62
N ARG A 73 -14.99 19.00 4.44
CA ARG A 73 -14.51 18.13 5.51
C ARG A 73 -13.02 17.86 5.29
N THR A 74 -12.24 17.97 6.35
CA THR A 74 -10.82 17.60 6.30
C THR A 74 -10.63 16.10 6.33
N VAL A 75 -9.59 15.60 5.66
CA VAL A 75 -9.17 14.20 5.71
C VAL A 75 -8.06 14.04 6.73
N GLU A 76 -8.23 13.11 7.64
CA GLU A 76 -7.25 12.75 8.68
C GLU A 76 -6.86 11.28 8.55
N ILE A 77 -5.58 10.94 8.68
CA ILE A 77 -5.14 9.54 8.78
C ILE A 77 -4.84 9.24 10.25
N ARG A 78 -5.59 8.31 10.83
CA ARG A 78 -5.33 7.75 12.16
C ARG A 78 -4.45 6.51 11.99
N THR A 79 -3.21 6.59 12.46
CA THR A 79 -2.20 5.55 12.30
C THR A 79 -2.07 4.69 13.56
N MET A 80 -1.86 3.39 13.36
CA MET A 80 -1.46 2.44 14.38
C MET A 80 -0.30 1.59 13.87
N ASP A 81 0.73 1.43 14.71
CA ASP A 81 1.89 0.60 14.37
C ASP A 81 1.57 -0.88 14.52
N ASP A 82 1.81 -1.66 13.48
CA ASP A 82 1.71 -3.12 13.55
C ASP A 82 3.06 -3.84 13.49
N GLY A 83 4.16 -3.13 13.21
CA GLY A 83 5.48 -3.71 13.08
C GLY A 83 5.57 -4.80 12.00
N TYR A 84 4.65 -4.79 11.04
CA TYR A 84 4.49 -5.82 10.02
C TYR A 84 4.09 -7.20 10.60
N GLU A 85 3.34 -7.20 11.73
CA GLU A 85 2.86 -8.41 12.40
C GLU A 85 1.33 -8.58 12.22
N PRO A 86 0.84 -9.72 11.65
CA PRO A 86 -0.57 -9.92 11.34
C PRO A 86 -1.50 -9.80 12.55
N ASP A 87 -1.10 -10.33 13.70
CA ASP A 87 -1.93 -10.32 14.91
C ASP A 87 -2.11 -8.89 15.43
N ARG A 88 -1.03 -8.09 15.42
CA ARG A 88 -1.10 -6.65 15.78
C ARG A 88 -1.96 -5.88 14.79
N CYS A 89 -1.83 -6.16 13.49
CA CYS A 89 -2.67 -5.56 12.46
C CYS A 89 -4.16 -5.89 12.67
N ALA A 90 -4.49 -7.14 12.99
CA ALA A 90 -5.86 -7.55 13.29
C ALA A 90 -6.42 -6.81 14.52
N GLU A 91 -5.63 -6.66 15.58
CA GLU A 91 -6.01 -5.91 16.77
C GLU A 91 -6.22 -4.41 16.45
N ASN A 92 -5.28 -3.79 15.72
CA ASN A 92 -5.39 -2.41 15.27
C ASN A 92 -6.64 -2.20 14.42
N THR A 93 -6.94 -3.15 13.52
CA THR A 93 -8.15 -3.09 12.68
C THR A 93 -9.42 -3.06 13.50
N ARG A 94 -9.54 -3.88 14.56
CA ARG A 94 -10.70 -3.84 15.47
C ARG A 94 -10.82 -2.50 16.17
N LYS A 95 -9.70 -1.95 16.67
CA LYS A 95 -9.67 -0.63 17.32
C LYS A 95 -10.08 0.49 16.38
N LEU A 96 -9.51 0.53 15.17
CA LEU A 96 -9.86 1.55 14.17
C LEU A 96 -11.34 1.50 13.78
N ILE A 97 -11.91 0.31 13.64
CA ILE A 97 -13.34 0.15 13.36
C ILE A 97 -14.20 0.60 14.55
N ALA A 98 -13.81 0.27 15.78
CA ALA A 98 -14.50 0.72 16.99
C ALA A 98 -14.42 2.25 17.17
N ASP A 99 -13.37 2.88 16.64
CA ASP A 99 -13.17 4.35 16.58
C ASP A 99 -13.94 5.01 15.43
N ASP A 100 -14.83 4.29 14.75
CA ASP A 100 -15.72 4.76 13.68
C ASP A 100 -14.98 5.43 12.51
N VAL A 101 -13.89 4.82 12.03
CA VAL A 101 -13.18 5.32 10.84
C VAL A 101 -14.07 5.16 9.60
N PHE A 102 -14.00 6.15 8.69
CA PHE A 102 -14.76 6.13 7.43
C PHE A 102 -14.34 4.96 6.52
N ALA A 103 -13.05 4.68 6.46
CA ALA A 103 -12.47 3.57 5.71
C ALA A 103 -11.11 3.18 6.28
N LEU A 104 -10.70 1.95 6.06
CA LEU A 104 -9.31 1.52 6.27
C LEU A 104 -8.49 1.87 5.03
N PHE A 105 -7.29 2.38 5.23
CA PHE A 105 -6.50 2.98 4.17
C PHE A 105 -5.04 2.55 4.24
N GLY A 106 -4.47 2.16 3.11
CA GLY A 106 -3.02 2.04 2.95
C GLY A 106 -2.34 1.06 3.89
N TYR A 107 -2.97 -0.07 4.19
CA TYR A 107 -2.36 -1.15 4.96
C TYR A 107 -1.17 -1.74 4.22
N ILE A 108 -0.11 -2.08 4.92
CA ILE A 108 1.13 -2.56 4.34
C ILE A 108 1.21 -4.09 4.45
N GLY A 109 1.26 -4.76 3.30
CA GLY A 109 1.60 -6.17 3.20
C GLY A 109 0.43 -7.14 3.06
N THR A 110 0.75 -8.32 2.55
CA THR A 110 -0.22 -9.40 2.33
C THR A 110 -0.66 -10.06 3.64
N PRO A 111 0.25 -10.52 4.52
CA PRO A 111 -0.16 -11.23 5.74
C PRO A 111 -1.00 -10.34 6.67
N THR A 112 -0.64 -9.08 6.82
CA THR A 112 -1.35 -8.09 7.61
C THR A 112 -2.74 -7.77 7.03
N SER A 113 -2.82 -7.55 5.69
CA SER A 113 -4.09 -7.30 5.01
C SER A 113 -5.03 -8.51 5.07
N LEU A 114 -4.50 -9.73 4.98
CA LEU A 114 -5.30 -10.96 5.13
C LEU A 114 -5.81 -11.16 6.56
N ALA A 115 -5.03 -10.78 7.57
CA ALA A 115 -5.48 -10.81 8.96
C ALA A 115 -6.62 -9.80 9.22
N ALA A 116 -6.60 -8.65 8.55
CA ALA A 116 -7.66 -7.64 8.61
C ALA A 116 -8.93 -8.03 7.82
N LEU A 117 -8.79 -8.85 6.76
CA LEU A 117 -9.86 -9.16 5.80
C LEU A 117 -11.19 -9.63 6.43
N PRO A 118 -11.23 -10.64 7.31
CA PRO A 118 -12.49 -11.07 7.93
C PRO A 118 -13.10 -9.98 8.79
N ILE A 119 -12.29 -9.16 9.46
CA ILE A 119 -12.72 -8.15 10.42
C ILE A 119 -13.45 -7.01 9.70
N PHE A 120 -12.81 -6.39 8.70
CA PHE A 120 -13.44 -5.30 7.96
C PHE A 120 -14.60 -5.76 7.07
N THR A 121 -14.53 -7.00 6.56
CA THR A 121 -15.63 -7.58 5.76
C THR A 121 -16.90 -7.77 6.61
N GLN A 122 -16.76 -8.31 7.82
CA GLN A 122 -17.86 -8.45 8.77
C GLN A 122 -18.43 -7.08 9.18
N ALA A 123 -17.56 -6.12 9.44
CA ALA A 123 -17.94 -4.75 9.83
C ALA A 123 -18.46 -3.91 8.65
N LYS A 124 -18.31 -4.39 7.41
CA LYS A 124 -18.68 -3.68 6.16
C LYS A 124 -17.95 -2.34 5.98
N VAL A 125 -16.71 -2.24 6.49
CA VAL A 125 -15.87 -1.05 6.36
C VAL A 125 -15.05 -1.16 5.07
N PRO A 126 -15.01 -0.12 4.20
CA PRO A 126 -14.18 -0.13 3.00
C PRO A 126 -12.69 -0.25 3.32
N PHE A 127 -11.97 -0.98 2.47
CA PHE A 127 -10.53 -1.20 2.55
C PHE A 127 -9.87 -0.67 1.27
N PHE A 128 -9.24 0.49 1.37
CA PHE A 128 -8.75 1.25 0.22
C PHE A 128 -7.23 1.24 0.12
N GLY A 129 -6.73 0.92 -1.06
CA GLY A 129 -5.32 1.05 -1.41
C GLY A 129 -4.35 0.18 -0.60
N PRO A 130 -4.64 -1.10 -0.32
CA PRO A 130 -3.68 -1.96 0.36
C PRO A 130 -2.38 -2.05 -0.44
N PHE A 131 -1.24 -1.87 0.25
CA PHE A 131 0.08 -1.98 -0.36
C PHE A 131 0.48 -3.45 -0.46
N THR A 132 -0.23 -4.15 -1.33
CA THR A 132 0.03 -5.55 -1.72
C THR A 132 -0.61 -5.86 -3.06
N GLY A 133 0.02 -6.74 -3.83
CA GLY A 133 -0.48 -7.23 -5.11
C GLY A 133 -1.07 -8.65 -5.04
N ALA A 134 -1.31 -9.20 -3.84
CA ALA A 134 -1.74 -10.58 -3.69
C ALA A 134 -3.14 -10.85 -4.25
N GLU A 135 -3.27 -11.95 -5.00
CA GLU A 135 -4.54 -12.39 -5.59
C GLU A 135 -5.60 -12.74 -4.53
N ALA A 136 -5.18 -13.19 -3.34
CA ALA A 136 -6.10 -13.52 -2.24
C ALA A 136 -6.94 -12.33 -1.73
N LEU A 137 -6.59 -11.09 -2.08
CA LEU A 137 -7.40 -9.90 -1.83
C LEU A 137 -8.23 -9.49 -3.05
N ARG A 138 -8.06 -10.14 -4.20
CA ARG A 138 -8.72 -9.86 -5.48
C ARG A 138 -9.75 -10.93 -5.84
N GLN A 139 -9.46 -12.17 -5.43
CA GLN A 139 -10.32 -13.34 -5.67
C GLN A 139 -10.50 -14.14 -4.38
N PRO A 140 -11.76 -14.48 -4.04
CA PRO A 140 -12.99 -14.05 -4.70
C PRO A 140 -13.21 -12.55 -4.59
N PHE A 141 -13.97 -11.96 -5.54
CA PHE A 141 -14.26 -10.53 -5.55
C PHE A 141 -14.92 -10.07 -4.24
N ASN A 142 -14.34 -9.05 -3.62
CA ASN A 142 -14.89 -8.39 -2.44
C ASN A 142 -15.14 -6.91 -2.74
N ARG A 143 -16.44 -6.51 -2.74
CA ARG A 143 -16.88 -5.14 -3.05
C ARG A 143 -16.32 -4.06 -2.11
N LEU A 144 -15.76 -4.44 -0.99
CA LEU A 144 -15.19 -3.52 0.00
C LEU A 144 -13.71 -3.20 -0.25
N ILE A 145 -13.04 -3.94 -1.14
CA ILE A 145 -11.60 -3.75 -1.39
C ILE A 145 -11.38 -2.96 -2.67
N PHE A 146 -10.62 -1.87 -2.57
CA PHE A 146 -10.29 -0.98 -3.68
C PHE A 146 -8.78 -1.00 -3.94
N HIS A 147 -8.37 -1.63 -5.03
CA HIS A 147 -6.97 -1.75 -5.43
C HIS A 147 -6.54 -0.57 -6.29
N VAL A 148 -5.33 -0.05 -6.07
CA VAL A 148 -4.73 1.05 -6.84
C VAL A 148 -3.40 0.66 -7.49
N ARG A 149 -3.02 -0.62 -7.43
CA ARG A 149 -1.79 -1.17 -8.01
C ARG A 149 -2.05 -2.49 -8.74
N ALA A 150 -1.11 -2.89 -9.62
CA ALA A 150 -1.13 -4.19 -10.29
C ALA A 150 -1.02 -5.37 -9.29
N SER A 151 -1.44 -6.55 -9.74
CA SER A 151 -1.27 -7.78 -8.98
C SER A 151 0.18 -8.26 -9.03
N TYR A 152 0.55 -9.16 -8.08
CA TYR A 152 1.84 -9.83 -8.17
C TYR A 152 1.93 -10.76 -9.38
N TYR A 153 0.82 -11.28 -9.88
CA TYR A 153 0.83 -12.09 -11.09
C TYR A 153 1.20 -11.24 -12.32
N ASP A 154 0.64 -10.03 -12.45
CA ASP A 154 1.01 -9.11 -13.53
C ASP A 154 2.49 -8.71 -13.45
N GLU A 155 2.94 -8.39 -12.23
CA GLU A 155 4.29 -7.90 -11.97
C GLU A 155 5.35 -8.98 -12.22
N THR A 156 5.13 -10.19 -11.70
CA THR A 156 6.04 -11.32 -11.92
C THR A 156 6.04 -11.85 -13.34
N ALA A 157 4.88 -11.80 -14.04
CA ALA A 157 4.81 -12.11 -15.46
C ALA A 157 5.67 -11.15 -16.31
N LEU A 158 5.66 -9.85 -15.95
CA LEU A 158 6.52 -8.87 -16.60
C LEU A 158 8.02 -9.16 -16.35
N ILE A 159 8.39 -9.45 -15.10
CA ILE A 159 9.77 -9.80 -14.71
C ILE A 159 10.24 -11.05 -15.49
N VAL A 160 9.46 -12.13 -15.44
CA VAL A 160 9.81 -13.39 -16.13
C VAL A 160 9.94 -13.19 -17.63
N ARG A 161 9.02 -12.45 -18.26
CA ARG A 161 9.09 -12.12 -19.68
C ARG A 161 10.36 -11.34 -20.02
N GLN A 162 10.73 -10.36 -19.21
CA GLN A 162 11.95 -9.59 -19.44
C GLN A 162 13.19 -10.47 -19.31
N LEU A 163 13.30 -11.27 -18.26
CA LEU A 163 14.41 -12.20 -18.07
C LEU A 163 14.56 -13.18 -19.23
N THR A 164 13.47 -13.81 -19.64
CA THR A 164 13.49 -14.80 -20.73
C THR A 164 13.79 -14.18 -22.10
N ASN A 165 13.34 -12.93 -22.35
CA ASN A 165 13.72 -12.18 -23.56
C ASN A 165 15.22 -11.84 -23.60
N LEU A 166 15.86 -11.69 -22.45
CA LEU A 166 17.32 -11.52 -22.33
C LEU A 166 18.08 -12.86 -22.40
N GLY A 167 17.38 -13.99 -22.58
CA GLY A 167 17.98 -15.32 -22.59
C GLY A 167 18.23 -15.93 -21.22
N LEU A 168 17.85 -15.23 -20.13
CA LEU A 168 18.04 -15.67 -18.74
C LEU A 168 16.89 -16.61 -18.34
N LYS A 169 17.10 -17.91 -18.46
CA LYS A 169 16.05 -18.91 -18.29
C LYS A 169 16.16 -19.71 -16.99
N LYS A 170 17.34 -19.76 -16.38
CA LYS A 170 17.54 -20.39 -15.07
C LYS A 170 17.18 -19.40 -13.97
N ILE A 171 15.91 -19.36 -13.60
CA ILE A 171 15.39 -18.40 -12.64
C ILE A 171 15.20 -19.10 -11.30
N ALA A 172 15.84 -18.59 -10.24
CA ALA A 172 15.58 -19.00 -8.87
C ALA A 172 14.68 -17.97 -8.17
N VAL A 173 14.02 -18.39 -7.09
CA VAL A 173 13.14 -17.52 -6.30
C VAL A 173 13.56 -17.51 -4.84
N PHE A 174 13.88 -16.32 -4.32
CA PHE A 174 14.08 -16.01 -2.92
C PHE A 174 12.82 -15.31 -2.37
N TYR A 175 12.18 -15.86 -1.35
CA TYR A 175 10.89 -15.30 -0.91
C TYR A 175 10.68 -15.36 0.60
N GLN A 176 9.88 -14.41 1.13
CA GLN A 176 9.47 -14.39 2.53
C GLN A 176 8.56 -15.58 2.83
N ASN A 177 8.80 -16.30 3.93
CA ASN A 177 8.06 -17.52 4.30
C ASN A 177 6.67 -17.20 4.89
N ASP A 178 5.84 -16.52 4.10
CA ASP A 178 4.45 -16.22 4.45
C ASP A 178 3.58 -16.01 3.21
N ALA A 179 2.35 -15.49 3.42
CA ALA A 179 1.40 -15.26 2.33
C ALA A 179 1.91 -14.28 1.25
N TYR A 180 2.78 -13.32 1.62
CA TYR A 180 3.38 -12.41 0.65
C TYR A 180 4.35 -13.14 -0.28
N GLY A 181 5.32 -13.83 0.30
CA GLY A 181 6.31 -14.54 -0.50
C GLY A 181 5.70 -15.65 -1.34
N LYS A 182 4.71 -16.38 -0.80
CA LYS A 182 3.97 -17.40 -1.55
C LYS A 182 3.21 -16.82 -2.73
N ALA A 183 2.53 -15.69 -2.56
CA ALA A 183 1.81 -15.05 -3.65
C ALA A 183 2.74 -14.64 -4.81
N GLY A 184 3.93 -14.14 -4.51
CA GLY A 184 4.92 -13.84 -5.54
C GLY A 184 5.55 -15.08 -6.16
N LEU A 185 5.87 -16.12 -5.36
CA LEU A 185 6.35 -17.41 -5.88
C LEU A 185 5.34 -18.04 -6.85
N ASP A 186 4.06 -18.02 -6.49
CA ASP A 186 3.00 -18.55 -7.35
C ASP A 186 2.94 -17.79 -8.68
N GLY A 187 3.09 -16.45 -8.64
CA GLY A 187 3.12 -15.64 -9.84
C GLY A 187 4.33 -15.93 -10.73
N VAL A 188 5.53 -16.07 -10.16
CA VAL A 188 6.74 -16.46 -10.93
C VAL A 188 6.58 -17.87 -11.52
N THR A 189 6.08 -18.82 -10.71
CA THR A 189 5.88 -20.20 -11.14
C THR A 189 4.89 -20.29 -12.29
N LYS A 190 3.76 -19.57 -12.18
CA LYS A 190 2.76 -19.47 -13.24
C LYS A 190 3.35 -18.90 -14.54
N ALA A 191 4.05 -17.77 -14.44
CA ALA A 191 4.64 -17.12 -15.61
C ALA A 191 5.71 -17.99 -16.29
N LEU A 192 6.50 -18.76 -15.54
CA LEU A 192 7.46 -19.71 -16.08
C LEU A 192 6.76 -20.91 -16.73
N ALA A 193 5.69 -21.41 -16.12
CA ALA A 193 4.92 -22.55 -16.65
C ALA A 193 4.31 -22.23 -18.03
N ASP A 194 3.84 -21.00 -18.24
CA ASP A 194 3.35 -20.54 -19.56
C ASP A 194 4.44 -20.62 -20.65
N LEU A 195 5.71 -20.58 -20.24
CA LEU A 195 6.88 -20.75 -21.12
C LEU A 195 7.48 -22.16 -21.08
N LYS A 196 6.81 -23.12 -20.44
CA LYS A 196 7.28 -24.51 -20.20
C LYS A 196 8.59 -24.56 -19.40
N LEU A 197 8.78 -23.60 -18.50
CA LEU A 197 9.88 -23.51 -17.56
C LEU A 197 9.37 -23.68 -16.13
N ALA A 198 10.29 -23.85 -15.18
CA ALA A 198 10.03 -23.85 -13.76
C ALA A 198 11.17 -23.15 -13.03
N PRO A 199 10.97 -22.68 -11.78
CA PRO A 199 12.08 -22.18 -10.95
C PRO A 199 13.13 -23.29 -10.77
N VAL A 200 14.42 -22.96 -11.01
CA VAL A 200 15.52 -23.94 -10.84
C VAL A 200 15.79 -24.24 -9.36
N ALA A 201 15.49 -23.29 -8.49
CA ALA A 201 15.54 -23.46 -7.03
C ALA A 201 14.66 -22.40 -6.35
N THR A 202 14.20 -22.73 -5.14
CA THR A 202 13.47 -21.78 -4.30
C THR A 202 13.99 -21.84 -2.87
N ALA A 203 14.05 -20.72 -2.18
CA ALA A 203 14.42 -20.65 -0.77
C ALA A 203 13.73 -19.50 -0.05
N THR A 204 13.60 -19.61 1.26
CA THR A 204 12.85 -18.68 2.09
C THR A 204 13.72 -17.88 3.04
N VAL A 205 13.15 -16.78 3.51
CA VAL A 205 13.58 -16.02 4.69
C VAL A 205 12.36 -15.78 5.56
N GLU A 206 12.52 -15.82 6.87
CA GLU A 206 11.43 -15.50 7.79
C GLU A 206 11.12 -13.99 7.77
N ARG A 207 9.84 -13.65 7.97
CA ARG A 207 9.40 -12.24 8.04
C ARG A 207 10.17 -11.51 9.15
N ASN A 208 10.50 -10.25 8.88
CA ASN A 208 11.21 -9.36 9.80
C ASN A 208 12.62 -9.85 10.22
N THR A 209 13.25 -10.73 9.44
CA THR A 209 14.64 -11.17 9.66
C THR A 209 15.50 -10.91 8.44
N THR A 210 16.81 -10.97 8.65
CA THR A 210 17.84 -10.90 7.60
C THR A 210 18.73 -12.15 7.60
N ASP A 211 18.27 -13.24 8.24
CA ASP A 211 18.99 -14.51 8.20
C ASP A 211 18.75 -15.20 6.86
N VAL A 212 19.67 -14.99 5.95
CA VAL A 212 19.59 -15.46 4.56
C VAL A 212 20.56 -16.62 4.27
N LYS A 213 21.29 -17.09 5.29
CA LYS A 213 22.35 -18.08 5.06
C LYS A 213 21.83 -19.35 4.38
N ALA A 214 20.78 -19.93 4.89
CA ALA A 214 20.19 -21.15 4.33
C ALA A 214 19.68 -20.93 2.87
N ALA A 215 19.19 -19.73 2.57
CA ALA A 215 18.77 -19.39 1.22
C ALA A 215 19.95 -19.28 0.25
N VAL A 216 21.05 -18.66 0.67
CA VAL A 216 22.27 -18.57 -0.12
C VAL A 216 22.87 -19.95 -0.38
N ASP A 217 22.99 -20.78 0.66
CA ASP A 217 23.52 -22.15 0.57
C ASP A 217 22.70 -23.02 -0.40
N LYS A 218 21.42 -22.73 -0.59
CA LYS A 218 20.54 -23.46 -1.49
C LYS A 218 20.50 -22.90 -2.91
N LEU A 219 20.43 -21.57 -3.05
CA LEU A 219 20.20 -20.94 -4.37
C LEU A 219 21.48 -20.77 -5.18
N VAL A 220 22.60 -20.41 -4.56
CA VAL A 220 23.86 -20.14 -5.29
C VAL A 220 24.40 -21.40 -5.97
N PRO A 221 24.44 -22.59 -5.33
CA PRO A 221 24.89 -23.82 -5.98
C PRO A 221 24.00 -24.27 -7.14
N ALA A 222 22.75 -23.83 -7.23
CA ALA A 222 21.87 -24.11 -8.35
C ALA A 222 22.25 -23.33 -9.64
N MET A 223 23.23 -22.42 -9.54
CA MET A 223 23.75 -21.60 -10.64
C MET A 223 22.64 -20.95 -11.47
N PRO A 224 21.72 -20.19 -10.87
CA PRO A 224 20.69 -19.49 -11.62
C PRO A 224 21.28 -18.32 -12.41
N ASP A 225 20.68 -17.97 -13.56
CA ASP A 225 20.98 -16.76 -14.33
C ASP A 225 20.48 -15.51 -13.56
N ALA A 226 19.34 -15.66 -12.88
CA ALA A 226 18.71 -14.59 -12.12
C ALA A 226 18.01 -15.12 -10.87
N VAL A 227 17.92 -14.27 -9.83
CA VAL A 227 17.10 -14.51 -8.65
C VAL A 227 15.99 -13.47 -8.58
N VAL A 228 14.73 -13.93 -8.59
CA VAL A 228 13.58 -13.08 -8.29
C VAL A 228 13.37 -13.05 -6.77
N GLN A 229 13.43 -11.87 -6.18
CA GLN A 229 13.31 -11.65 -4.75
C GLN A 229 11.91 -11.11 -4.39
N ILE A 230 11.25 -11.80 -3.48
CA ILE A 230 9.92 -11.47 -2.97
C ILE A 230 10.03 -11.38 -1.44
N SER A 231 10.72 -10.35 -0.98
CA SER A 231 10.98 -10.11 0.44
C SER A 231 11.06 -8.60 0.73
N SER A 232 11.17 -8.21 2.01
CA SER A 232 11.39 -6.82 2.40
C SER A 232 12.80 -6.35 2.04
N TYR A 233 13.01 -5.03 1.99
CA TYR A 233 14.27 -4.42 1.58
C TYR A 233 15.48 -4.92 2.38
N GLY A 234 15.38 -5.06 3.71
CA GLY A 234 16.49 -5.53 4.54
C GLY A 234 16.90 -6.97 4.22
N ALA A 235 15.92 -7.88 4.08
CA ALA A 235 16.17 -9.28 3.70
C ALA A 235 16.73 -9.39 2.28
N SER A 236 16.17 -8.62 1.32
CA SER A 236 16.65 -8.58 -0.06
C SER A 236 18.10 -8.08 -0.13
N ALA A 237 18.42 -7.00 0.58
CA ALA A 237 19.80 -6.47 0.62
C ALA A 237 20.79 -7.46 1.26
N ALA A 238 20.41 -8.09 2.36
CA ALA A 238 21.23 -9.11 3.01
C ALA A 238 21.51 -10.29 2.05
N PHE A 239 20.48 -10.75 1.33
CA PHE A 239 20.62 -11.83 0.36
C PHE A 239 21.54 -11.44 -0.80
N VAL A 240 21.40 -10.24 -1.38
CA VAL A 240 22.28 -9.75 -2.46
C VAL A 240 23.73 -9.77 -2.05
N ARG A 241 24.05 -9.21 -0.87
CA ARG A 241 25.44 -9.18 -0.36
C ARG A 241 25.99 -10.58 -0.11
N ALA A 242 25.20 -11.43 0.56
CA ALA A 242 25.63 -12.78 0.89
C ALA A 242 25.80 -13.67 -0.35
N ALA A 243 24.90 -13.59 -1.31
CA ALA A 243 24.97 -14.33 -2.57
C ALA A 243 26.19 -13.90 -3.41
N ARG A 244 26.46 -12.60 -3.52
CA ARG A 244 27.66 -12.10 -4.21
C ARG A 244 28.95 -12.57 -3.53
N LYS A 245 29.01 -12.51 -2.20
CA LYS A 245 30.14 -13.04 -1.43
C LYS A 245 30.34 -14.53 -1.64
N ALA A 246 29.25 -15.29 -1.88
CA ALA A 246 29.29 -16.71 -2.23
C ALA A 246 29.59 -16.98 -3.71
N GLY A 247 29.93 -15.96 -4.51
CA GLY A 247 30.31 -16.09 -5.92
C GLY A 247 29.16 -16.02 -6.92
N PHE A 248 27.94 -15.62 -6.51
CA PHE A 248 26.83 -15.44 -7.45
C PHE A 248 27.09 -14.23 -8.36
N GLY A 249 27.21 -14.49 -9.67
CA GLY A 249 27.45 -13.49 -10.71
C GLY A 249 26.21 -13.11 -11.54
N GLY A 250 25.04 -13.68 -11.23
CA GLY A 250 23.80 -13.38 -11.93
C GLY A 250 23.15 -12.06 -11.47
N THR A 251 21.92 -11.82 -11.92
CA THR A 251 21.19 -10.60 -11.62
C THR A 251 20.07 -10.81 -10.60
N PHE A 252 19.67 -9.73 -9.90
CA PHE A 252 18.61 -9.75 -8.91
C PHE A 252 17.43 -8.89 -9.38
N TYR A 253 16.23 -9.47 -9.34
CA TYR A 253 14.99 -8.78 -9.66
C TYR A 253 14.08 -8.79 -8.44
N ASN A 254 13.51 -7.64 -8.12
CA ASN A 254 12.62 -7.48 -6.98
C ASN A 254 11.23 -7.06 -7.43
N VAL A 255 10.20 -7.57 -6.77
CA VAL A 255 8.85 -7.01 -6.90
C VAL A 255 8.78 -5.67 -6.16
N SER A 256 7.94 -4.78 -6.64
CA SER A 256 7.84 -3.38 -6.17
C SER A 256 7.58 -3.22 -4.66
N PHE A 257 7.00 -4.21 -4.02
CA PHE A 257 6.76 -4.21 -2.56
C PHE A 257 8.06 -4.10 -1.75
N VAL A 258 9.20 -4.49 -2.32
CA VAL A 258 10.50 -4.39 -1.62
C VAL A 258 10.78 -2.99 -1.06
N GLY A 259 10.20 -1.94 -1.67
CA GLY A 259 10.48 -0.55 -1.33
C GLY A 259 11.77 -0.06 -1.98
N THR A 260 11.66 0.51 -3.17
CA THR A 260 12.82 0.83 -4.03
C THR A 260 13.85 1.71 -3.33
N GLN A 261 13.41 2.82 -2.72
CA GLN A 261 14.34 3.73 -2.04
C GLN A 261 14.99 3.06 -0.83
N ALA A 262 14.20 2.37 0.01
CA ALA A 262 14.72 1.68 1.18
C ALA A 262 15.74 0.58 0.79
N LEU A 263 15.49 -0.15 -0.31
CA LEU A 263 16.46 -1.13 -0.83
C LEU A 263 17.73 -0.45 -1.36
N ALA A 264 17.60 0.67 -2.06
CA ALA A 264 18.73 1.42 -2.57
C ALA A 264 19.61 1.96 -1.42
N ASP A 265 18.99 2.51 -0.39
CA ASP A 265 19.66 3.02 0.81
C ASP A 265 20.39 1.89 1.56
N GLU A 266 19.71 0.74 1.73
CA GLU A 266 20.34 -0.45 2.36
C GLU A 266 21.50 -0.98 1.54
N LEU A 267 21.39 -1.07 0.23
CA LEU A 267 22.45 -1.63 -0.62
C LEU A 267 23.63 -0.67 -0.82
N GLY A 268 23.38 0.63 -0.93
CA GLY A 268 24.38 1.60 -1.29
C GLY A 268 25.12 1.20 -2.58
N LYS A 269 26.45 1.12 -2.52
CA LYS A 269 27.28 0.70 -3.67
C LYS A 269 27.02 -0.73 -4.16
N ASP A 270 26.46 -1.58 -3.30
CA ASP A 270 26.11 -2.96 -3.63
C ASP A 270 24.80 -3.05 -4.44
N GLY A 271 24.13 -1.93 -4.73
CA GLY A 271 22.90 -1.89 -5.52
C GLY A 271 23.09 -2.01 -7.03
N ALA A 272 24.32 -1.93 -7.55
CA ALA A 272 24.56 -2.03 -8.98
C ALA A 272 24.04 -3.35 -9.58
N GLY A 273 23.23 -3.28 -10.66
CA GLY A 273 22.66 -4.45 -11.32
C GLY A 273 21.46 -5.09 -10.59
N VAL A 274 20.96 -4.48 -9.51
CA VAL A 274 19.70 -4.89 -8.85
C VAL A 274 18.54 -4.16 -9.53
N VAL A 275 17.52 -4.90 -9.94
CA VAL A 275 16.35 -4.38 -10.66
C VAL A 275 15.13 -4.46 -9.74
N VAL A 276 14.29 -3.41 -9.78
CA VAL A 276 13.01 -3.37 -9.05
C VAL A 276 11.90 -3.03 -10.04
N SER A 277 10.88 -3.89 -10.11
CA SER A 277 9.67 -3.58 -10.88
C SER A 277 8.89 -2.43 -10.24
N GLN A 278 8.16 -1.68 -11.06
CA GLN A 278 7.38 -0.53 -10.59
C GLN A 278 5.91 -0.69 -11.01
N VAL A 279 5.00 -0.34 -10.10
CA VAL A 279 3.55 -0.38 -10.32
C VAL A 279 2.91 1.01 -10.31
N VAL A 280 3.74 2.04 -10.17
CA VAL A 280 3.37 3.46 -10.22
C VAL A 280 4.31 4.20 -11.17
N PRO A 281 3.91 5.35 -11.72
CA PRO A 281 4.80 6.19 -12.53
C PRO A 281 6.07 6.56 -11.78
N SER A 282 7.19 6.72 -12.50
CA SER A 282 8.45 7.18 -11.89
C SER A 282 8.26 8.56 -11.25
N PRO A 283 8.63 8.75 -9.98
CA PRO A 283 8.57 10.05 -9.34
C PRO A 283 9.57 11.07 -9.91
N TYR A 284 10.58 10.58 -10.64
CA TYR A 284 11.63 11.44 -11.24
C TYR A 284 11.33 11.87 -12.69
N GLN A 285 10.19 11.44 -13.27
CA GLN A 285 9.82 11.80 -14.64
C GLN A 285 8.51 12.60 -14.64
N PRO A 286 8.55 13.92 -14.86
CA PRO A 286 7.38 14.80 -14.78
C PRO A 286 6.45 14.70 -16.00
N SER A 287 6.39 13.53 -16.66
CA SER A 287 5.54 13.29 -17.82
C SER A 287 4.05 13.23 -17.50
N ARG A 288 3.69 12.88 -16.24
CA ARG A 288 2.32 12.79 -15.77
C ARG A 288 2.00 13.90 -14.76
N GLN A 289 0.75 14.34 -14.72
CA GLN A 289 0.30 15.37 -13.78
C GLN A 289 0.63 15.00 -12.33
N ILE A 290 0.27 13.78 -11.91
CA ILE A 290 0.52 13.30 -10.55
C ILE A 290 2.01 13.36 -10.15
N THR A 291 2.90 13.07 -11.10
CA THR A 291 4.35 13.14 -10.85
C THR A 291 4.82 14.58 -10.70
N ARG A 292 4.29 15.50 -11.53
CA ARG A 292 4.58 16.95 -11.40
C ARG A 292 4.06 17.55 -10.10
N GLU A 293 2.97 17.02 -9.59
CA GLU A 293 2.39 17.48 -8.31
C GLU A 293 3.13 16.92 -7.10
N PHE A 294 3.85 15.82 -7.27
CA PHE A 294 4.67 15.20 -6.24
C PHE A 294 6.03 15.88 -6.09
N LEU A 295 6.66 16.30 -7.21
CA LEU A 295 7.93 17.02 -7.24
C LEU A 295 7.78 18.48 -6.79
#